data_e885b23af5da0ca6b253bb1aeeac7043
#
_entry.id   e885b23af5da0ca6b253bb1aeeac7043
#
_cell.length_a   1.000
_cell.length_b   1.000
_cell.length_c   1.000
_cell.angle_alpha   90.00
_cell.angle_beta   90.00
_cell.angle_gamma   90.00
#
_symmetry.space_group_name_H-M   'P 1'
#
loop_
_entity.id
_entity.type
_entity.pdbx_description
1 polymer ?
#
loop_
_entity_poly.entity_id
_entity_poly.type
_entity_poly.pdbx_seq_one_letter_code
_entity_poly.pdbx_strand_id
1 'polypeptide(L)'
;MMMHNRHAFRLRPGMRRGLRTELPIPTRLVSNEEFPPLPQTPAQRAVEDRILTAAGRLAPRLRLSRRGFLRTSGGMAASLLAMNAVFGRFFDVLPVEAAEPAAFQARSGDPYFIFDVQVHYVGAGYDPRNEEASRKGAVSKGALLGLRKSARRLNPKLASDRGTLADLSWENFVKEVFFDSETAIGLISTPPGPYPEQSVVPPKEMTHIRDEINRITQSRRMLAHGLVTPQLGQADLDFMDLQAATLKVDAWKGYTGAAPKGFDRGDRKSVV
;
A
#
# COMPACT_ATOMS: atom_id res chain seq x y z
N MET A 1 -47.95 6.95 -26.07
CA MET A 1 -47.02 7.22 -27.18
C MET A 1 -45.87 8.07 -26.61
N MET A 2 -44.88 7.45 -25.99
CA MET A 2 -43.74 8.11 -25.36
C MET A 2 -42.49 7.79 -26.21
N MET A 3 -41.95 8.83 -26.82
CA MET A 3 -40.73 8.75 -27.63
C MET A 3 -39.50 8.64 -26.72
N HIS A 4 -38.80 7.55 -26.84
CA HIS A 4 -37.47 7.37 -26.23
C HIS A 4 -36.42 8.11 -27.05
N ASN A 5 -35.88 9.17 -26.49
CA ASN A 5 -34.79 9.92 -27.08
C ASN A 5 -33.47 9.21 -26.75
N ARG A 6 -32.97 8.39 -27.69
CA ARG A 6 -31.65 7.76 -27.59
C ARG A 6 -30.62 8.76 -28.09
N HIS A 7 -29.99 9.48 -27.19
CA HIS A 7 -28.75 10.22 -27.52
C HIS A 7 -27.61 9.22 -27.76
N ALA A 8 -27.43 8.84 -29.00
CA ALA A 8 -26.22 8.14 -29.44
C ALA A 8 -25.04 9.12 -29.37
N PHE A 9 -24.12 8.88 -28.45
CA PHE A 9 -22.86 9.61 -28.34
C PHE A 9 -22.01 9.28 -29.60
N ARG A 10 -22.08 10.14 -30.62
CA ARG A 10 -21.21 10.03 -31.82
C ARG A 10 -19.80 10.42 -31.42
N LEU A 11 -18.93 9.42 -31.28
CA LEU A 11 -17.48 9.65 -31.23
C LEU A 11 -17.03 10.41 -32.47
N ARG A 12 -16.37 11.55 -32.29
CA ARG A 12 -15.79 12.33 -33.42
C ARG A 12 -14.76 11.46 -34.14
N PRO A 13 -14.86 11.32 -35.49
CA PRO A 13 -13.84 10.63 -36.27
C PRO A 13 -12.61 11.54 -36.35
N GLY A 14 -11.51 11.14 -35.72
CA GLY A 14 -10.25 11.90 -35.77
C GLY A 14 -9.22 11.57 -34.70
N MET A 15 -9.57 10.87 -33.65
CA MET A 15 -8.56 10.37 -32.72
C MET A 15 -7.89 9.12 -33.32
N ARG A 16 -6.85 9.33 -34.14
CA ARG A 16 -5.90 8.25 -34.40
C ARG A 16 -5.42 7.76 -33.03
N ARG A 17 -5.84 6.57 -32.61
CA ARG A 17 -5.16 5.79 -31.57
C ARG A 17 -3.76 5.55 -32.11
N GLY A 18 -2.85 6.50 -31.88
CA GLY A 18 -1.43 6.22 -31.97
C GLY A 18 -1.20 5.00 -31.11
N LEU A 19 -0.66 3.93 -31.68
CA LEU A 19 -0.29 2.70 -30.98
C LEU A 19 0.58 3.11 -29.79
N ARG A 20 -0.06 3.29 -28.63
CA ARG A 20 0.64 3.64 -27.39
C ARG A 20 1.59 2.49 -27.07
N THR A 21 2.84 2.79 -26.83
CA THR A 21 3.81 1.81 -26.41
C THR A 21 3.35 1.26 -25.08
N GLU A 22 3.08 -0.05 -25.00
CA GLU A 22 2.81 -0.73 -23.76
C GLU A 22 4.06 -0.65 -22.87
N LEU A 23 3.90 -0.08 -21.68
CA LEU A 23 4.96 -0.02 -20.68
C LEU A 23 4.90 -1.28 -19.80
N PRO A 24 6.04 -1.70 -19.22
CA PRO A 24 6.09 -2.85 -18.30
C PRO A 24 5.22 -2.67 -17.05
N ILE A 25 5.03 -1.41 -16.65
CA ILE A 25 4.19 -1.03 -15.50
C ILE A 25 3.16 0.01 -15.92
N PRO A 26 1.97 0.05 -15.27
CA PRO A 26 0.98 1.09 -15.53
C PRO A 26 1.45 2.43 -14.96
N THR A 27 1.48 3.46 -15.81
CA THR A 27 1.77 4.85 -15.41
C THR A 27 0.52 5.74 -15.40
N ARG A 28 -0.64 5.14 -15.65
CA ARG A 28 -1.95 5.83 -15.71
C ARG A 28 -2.99 4.98 -15.04
N LEU A 29 -3.96 5.63 -14.43
CA LEU A 29 -5.17 4.96 -13.98
C LEU A 29 -5.99 4.55 -15.21
N VAL A 30 -6.52 3.34 -15.16
CA VAL A 30 -7.45 2.80 -16.15
C VAL A 30 -8.84 2.85 -15.55
N SER A 31 -9.80 3.38 -16.32
CA SER A 31 -11.20 3.38 -15.89
C SER A 31 -11.73 1.94 -15.82
N ASN A 32 -12.58 1.67 -14.84
CA ASN A 32 -13.43 0.50 -14.78
C ASN A 32 -14.71 0.64 -15.63
N GLU A 33 -14.77 1.69 -16.49
CA GLU A 33 -15.90 2.10 -17.32
C GLU A 33 -17.05 2.78 -16.56
N GLU A 34 -17.02 2.79 -15.25
CA GLU A 34 -18.01 3.47 -14.39
C GLU A 34 -17.69 4.96 -14.22
N PHE A 35 -16.40 5.29 -14.12
CA PHE A 35 -15.92 6.67 -13.97
C PHE A 35 -14.86 7.01 -15.01
N PRO A 36 -14.79 8.29 -15.46
CA PRO A 36 -13.68 8.76 -16.27
C PRO A 36 -12.36 8.57 -15.52
N PRO A 37 -11.29 8.06 -16.18
CA PRO A 37 -10.00 7.91 -15.51
C PRO A 37 -9.45 9.28 -15.12
N LEU A 38 -8.89 9.37 -13.91
CA LEU A 38 -8.23 10.59 -13.46
C LEU A 38 -7.06 10.95 -14.39
N PRO A 39 -6.80 12.25 -14.61
CA PRO A 39 -5.63 12.69 -15.37
C PRO A 39 -4.34 12.17 -14.74
N GLN A 40 -3.38 11.83 -15.59
CA GLN A 40 -2.04 11.43 -15.14
C GLN A 40 -1.38 12.56 -14.35
N THR A 41 -0.92 12.26 -13.15
CA THR A 41 -0.19 13.21 -12.31
C THR A 41 1.18 13.58 -12.89
N PRO A 42 1.80 14.71 -12.48
CA PRO A 42 3.18 15.04 -12.88
C PRO A 42 4.18 13.94 -12.53
N ALA A 43 4.05 13.30 -11.36
CA ALA A 43 4.92 12.20 -10.95
C ALA A 43 4.76 10.97 -11.86
N GLN A 44 3.53 10.58 -12.18
CA GLN A 44 3.27 9.48 -13.12
C GLN A 44 3.84 9.77 -14.52
N ARG A 45 3.74 11.02 -15.00
CA ARG A 45 4.38 11.44 -16.25
C ARG A 45 5.89 11.34 -16.17
N ALA A 46 6.50 11.79 -15.06
CA ALA A 46 7.95 11.72 -14.89
C ALA A 46 8.46 10.27 -14.90
N VAL A 47 7.70 9.31 -14.34
CA VAL A 47 8.03 7.87 -14.46
C VAL A 47 7.95 7.42 -15.92
N GLU A 48 6.86 7.73 -16.62
CA GLU A 48 6.68 7.37 -18.04
C GLU A 48 7.84 7.89 -18.90
N ASP A 49 8.20 9.16 -18.76
CA ASP A 49 9.28 9.81 -19.52
C ASP A 49 10.64 9.15 -19.25
N ARG A 50 10.91 8.79 -17.99
CA ARG A 50 12.15 8.08 -17.61
C ARG A 50 12.21 6.68 -18.23
N ILE A 51 11.11 5.94 -18.22
CA ILE A 51 11.03 4.62 -18.86
C ILE A 51 11.29 4.73 -20.37
N LEU A 52 10.62 5.66 -21.03
CA LEU A 52 10.79 5.88 -22.49
C LEU A 52 12.20 6.35 -22.84
N THR A 53 12.80 7.21 -22.02
CA THR A 53 14.18 7.67 -22.15
C THR A 53 15.16 6.50 -22.02
N ALA A 54 14.99 5.66 -20.99
CA ALA A 54 15.80 4.47 -20.77
C ALA A 54 15.68 3.50 -21.97
N ALA A 55 14.46 3.25 -22.44
CA ALA A 55 14.23 2.42 -23.61
C ALA A 55 14.89 2.98 -24.88
N GLY A 56 14.83 4.30 -25.08
CA GLY A 56 15.52 4.96 -26.20
C GLY A 56 17.04 4.78 -26.18
N ARG A 57 17.64 4.77 -24.99
CA ARG A 57 19.09 4.64 -24.77
C ARG A 57 19.57 3.19 -24.83
N LEU A 58 18.82 2.26 -24.23
CA LEU A 58 19.26 0.88 -24.01
C LEU A 58 18.87 -0.07 -25.13
N ALA A 59 17.71 0.11 -25.76
CA ALA A 59 17.24 -0.76 -26.83
C ALA A 59 18.23 -0.89 -28.00
N PRO A 60 18.83 0.21 -28.54
CA PRO A 60 19.81 0.08 -29.62
C PRO A 60 21.06 -0.73 -29.22
N ARG A 61 21.51 -0.59 -27.98
CA ARG A 61 22.67 -1.34 -27.45
C ARG A 61 22.42 -2.85 -27.40
N LEU A 62 21.18 -3.24 -27.20
CA LEU A 62 20.73 -4.63 -27.16
C LEU A 62 20.22 -5.11 -28.53
N ARG A 63 20.34 -4.30 -29.60
CA ARG A 63 19.82 -4.56 -30.95
C ARG A 63 18.32 -4.84 -30.95
N LEU A 64 17.59 -4.17 -30.07
CA LEU A 64 16.14 -4.28 -29.95
C LEU A 64 15.45 -2.99 -30.43
N SER A 65 14.19 -3.11 -30.83
CA SER A 65 13.30 -1.95 -30.89
C SER A 65 12.96 -1.48 -29.47
N ARG A 66 12.56 -0.22 -29.28
CA ARG A 66 12.10 0.27 -27.95
C ARG A 66 10.97 -0.58 -27.40
N ARG A 67 10.00 -0.99 -28.23
CA ARG A 67 8.91 -1.88 -27.83
C ARG A 67 9.44 -3.28 -27.46
N GLY A 68 10.40 -3.80 -28.20
CA GLY A 68 11.05 -5.08 -27.87
C GLY A 68 11.77 -5.02 -26.53
N PHE A 69 12.55 -3.96 -26.28
CA PHE A 69 13.21 -3.74 -25.00
C PHE A 69 12.22 -3.69 -23.82
N LEU A 70 11.14 -2.93 -23.95
CA LEU A 70 10.13 -2.79 -22.89
C LEU A 70 9.42 -4.11 -22.53
N ARG A 71 9.51 -5.13 -23.38
CA ARG A 71 8.98 -6.48 -23.11
C ARG A 71 10.00 -7.44 -22.48
N THR A 72 11.21 -6.96 -22.21
CA THR A 72 12.26 -7.75 -21.55
C THR A 72 12.33 -7.48 -20.05
N SER A 73 13.03 -8.33 -19.31
CA SER A 73 13.40 -8.11 -17.91
C SER A 73 14.19 -6.81 -17.72
N GLY A 74 15.04 -6.42 -18.69
CA GLY A 74 15.72 -5.13 -18.69
C GLY A 74 14.75 -3.95 -18.78
N GLY A 75 13.66 -4.08 -19.55
CA GLY A 75 12.58 -3.09 -19.60
C GLY A 75 11.85 -2.97 -18.25
N MET A 76 11.61 -4.09 -17.56
CA MET A 76 11.07 -4.09 -16.20
C MET A 76 12.04 -3.43 -15.23
N ALA A 77 13.32 -3.79 -15.23
CA ALA A 77 14.33 -3.17 -14.37
C ALA A 77 14.42 -1.65 -14.59
N ALA A 78 14.39 -1.19 -15.84
CA ALA A 78 14.34 0.24 -16.17
C ALA A 78 13.10 0.93 -15.61
N SER A 79 11.95 0.25 -15.59
CA SER A 79 10.70 0.75 -15.03
C SER A 79 10.76 0.88 -13.50
N LEU A 80 11.33 -0.13 -12.82
CA LEU A 80 11.53 -0.09 -11.36
C LEU A 80 12.53 1.00 -10.95
N LEU A 81 13.60 1.20 -11.73
CA LEU A 81 14.52 2.32 -11.54
C LEU A 81 13.86 3.67 -11.73
N ALA A 82 12.97 3.81 -12.71
CA ALA A 82 12.19 5.03 -12.93
C ALA A 82 11.25 5.32 -11.75
N MET A 83 10.61 4.29 -11.20
CA MET A 83 9.81 4.40 -9.98
C MET A 83 10.64 4.85 -8.80
N ASN A 84 11.80 4.23 -8.56
CA ASN A 84 12.71 4.60 -7.49
C ASN A 84 13.17 6.07 -7.60
N ALA A 85 13.44 6.53 -8.81
CA ALA A 85 13.91 7.89 -9.05
C ALA A 85 12.85 8.98 -8.81
N VAL A 86 11.57 8.64 -8.86
CA VAL A 86 10.47 9.60 -8.69
C VAL A 86 9.86 9.51 -7.30
N PHE A 87 9.67 8.31 -6.77
CA PHE A 87 8.95 8.09 -5.53
C PHE A 87 9.83 7.71 -4.34
N GLY A 88 11.15 7.55 -4.55
CA GLY A 88 12.08 7.02 -3.57
C GLY A 88 12.33 5.53 -3.75
N ARG A 89 13.35 5.01 -3.07
CA ARG A 89 13.82 3.64 -3.27
C ARG A 89 12.86 2.61 -2.66
N PHE A 90 11.99 2.06 -3.50
CA PHE A 90 11.12 0.93 -3.17
C PHE A 90 11.73 -0.42 -3.57
N PHE A 91 12.37 -0.44 -4.75
CA PHE A 91 12.81 -1.67 -5.39
C PHE A 91 14.32 -1.80 -5.26
N ASP A 92 14.80 -2.98 -4.88
CA ASP A 92 16.22 -3.28 -4.90
C ASP A 92 16.62 -3.74 -6.31
N VAL A 93 16.91 -2.76 -7.17
CA VAL A 93 17.27 -2.94 -8.57
C VAL A 93 18.48 -2.06 -8.90
N LEU A 94 19.45 -2.63 -9.61
CA LEU A 94 20.66 -1.95 -10.02
C LEU A 94 20.59 -1.47 -11.48
N PRO A 95 21.26 -0.36 -11.84
CA PRO A 95 21.29 0.14 -13.22
C PRO A 95 21.80 -0.87 -14.24
N VAL A 96 22.72 -1.76 -13.86
CA VAL A 96 23.22 -2.83 -14.71
C VAL A 96 22.13 -3.80 -15.14
N GLU A 97 21.15 -4.06 -14.31
CA GLU A 97 20.04 -4.97 -14.60
C GLU A 97 19.13 -4.47 -15.73
N ALA A 98 19.04 -3.16 -15.91
CA ALA A 98 18.35 -2.57 -17.06
C ALA A 98 19.19 -2.66 -18.35
N ALA A 99 20.53 -2.62 -18.24
CA ALA A 99 21.42 -2.69 -19.38
C ALA A 99 21.70 -4.13 -19.82
N GLU A 100 21.68 -5.07 -18.86
CA GLU A 100 21.96 -6.50 -19.07
C GLU A 100 20.76 -7.32 -18.52
N PRO A 101 19.78 -7.66 -19.35
CA PRO A 101 18.56 -8.37 -18.91
C PRO A 101 18.84 -9.69 -18.18
N ALA A 102 19.94 -10.38 -18.52
CA ALA A 102 20.36 -11.59 -17.84
C ALA A 102 20.78 -11.34 -16.38
N ALA A 103 21.35 -10.16 -16.08
CA ALA A 103 21.73 -9.80 -14.71
C ALA A 103 20.49 -9.63 -13.82
N PHE A 104 19.42 -9.06 -14.35
CA PHE A 104 18.15 -8.96 -13.64
C PHE A 104 17.56 -10.35 -13.35
N GLN A 105 17.56 -11.22 -14.35
CA GLN A 105 17.05 -12.59 -14.17
C GLN A 105 17.87 -13.41 -13.19
N ALA A 106 19.18 -13.27 -13.22
CA ALA A 106 20.07 -13.99 -12.30
C ALA A 106 19.93 -13.53 -10.85
N ARG A 107 19.62 -12.25 -10.64
CA ARG A 107 19.43 -11.66 -9.32
C ARG A 107 18.01 -11.80 -8.79
N SER A 108 17.03 -11.76 -9.67
CA SER A 108 15.63 -12.04 -9.36
C SER A 108 15.43 -13.54 -9.18
N GLY A 109 16.17 -14.15 -8.25
CA GLY A 109 16.06 -15.59 -7.95
C GLY A 109 14.65 -15.97 -7.50
N ASP A 110 13.86 -15.00 -7.08
CA ASP A 110 12.45 -15.14 -6.75
C ASP A 110 11.58 -14.48 -7.82
N PRO A 111 10.65 -15.21 -8.45
CA PRO A 111 9.75 -14.66 -9.45
C PRO A 111 8.72 -13.71 -8.83
N TYR A 112 8.67 -13.56 -7.51
CA TYR A 112 7.61 -12.83 -6.81
C TYR A 112 8.15 -11.56 -6.16
N PHE A 113 7.44 -10.46 -6.39
CA PHE A 113 7.55 -9.24 -5.61
C PHE A 113 6.40 -9.23 -4.59
N ILE A 114 6.73 -9.37 -3.31
CA ILE A 114 5.73 -9.42 -2.26
C ILE A 114 5.52 -8.03 -1.69
N PHE A 115 4.33 -7.49 -1.91
CA PHE A 115 3.82 -6.32 -1.23
C PHE A 115 2.70 -6.75 -0.28
N ASP A 116 2.99 -6.82 1.01
CA ASP A 116 1.98 -7.10 2.02
C ASP A 116 1.23 -5.82 2.37
N VAL A 117 -0.02 -5.75 1.95
CA VAL A 117 -0.88 -4.55 2.11
C VAL A 117 -1.50 -4.42 3.49
N GLN A 118 -1.22 -5.36 4.42
CA GLN A 118 -1.84 -5.35 5.74
C GLN A 118 -0.98 -6.04 6.80
N VAL A 119 0.18 -5.46 7.11
CA VAL A 119 1.02 -5.94 8.22
C VAL A 119 0.62 -5.30 9.54
N HIS A 120 0.79 -6.03 10.64
CA HIS A 120 0.38 -5.61 11.98
C HIS A 120 1.44 -5.94 13.03
N TYR A 121 1.50 -5.10 14.06
CA TYR A 121 2.16 -5.41 15.32
C TYR A 121 1.31 -4.87 16.49
N VAL A 122 1.72 -5.10 17.70
CA VAL A 122 1.08 -4.55 18.90
C VAL A 122 2.00 -3.50 19.52
N GLY A 123 1.53 -2.27 19.61
CA GLY A 123 2.28 -1.15 20.17
C GLY A 123 2.68 -1.38 21.64
N ALA A 124 3.82 -0.84 22.04
CA ALA A 124 4.36 -1.01 23.40
C ALA A 124 3.43 -0.48 24.51
N GLY A 125 2.60 0.54 24.20
CA GLY A 125 1.58 1.06 25.11
C GLY A 125 0.38 0.14 25.33
N TYR A 126 0.33 -0.95 24.59
CA TYR A 126 -0.77 -1.88 24.56
C TYR A 126 -0.50 -3.13 25.41
N ASP A 127 -0.13 -2.94 26.69
CA ASP A 127 -0.01 -4.04 27.66
C ASP A 127 -1.36 -4.25 28.36
N PRO A 128 -2.03 -5.43 28.18
CA PRO A 128 -3.28 -5.73 28.88
C PRO A 128 -3.14 -5.80 30.40
N ARG A 129 -1.91 -5.84 30.91
CA ARG A 129 -1.61 -5.77 32.36
C ARG A 129 -1.57 -4.32 32.85
N ASN A 130 -1.43 -3.35 31.92
CA ASN A 130 -1.50 -1.95 32.25
C ASN A 130 -2.98 -1.50 32.19
N GLU A 131 -3.65 -1.50 33.36
CA GLU A 131 -5.06 -1.11 33.45
C GLU A 131 -5.31 0.34 32.98
N GLU A 132 -4.34 1.21 33.11
CA GLU A 132 -4.43 2.58 32.66
C GLU A 132 -4.37 2.67 31.12
N ALA A 133 -3.51 1.91 30.48
CA ALA A 133 -3.47 1.75 29.04
C ALA A 133 -4.75 1.07 28.53
N SER A 134 -5.28 0.09 29.27
CA SER A 134 -6.56 -0.57 28.96
C SER A 134 -7.78 0.33 29.17
N ARG A 135 -7.73 1.31 30.06
CA ARG A 135 -8.78 2.31 30.27
C ARG A 135 -8.76 3.42 29.21
N LYS A 136 -7.59 3.79 28.73
CA LYS A 136 -7.41 4.73 27.62
C LYS A 136 -7.53 4.04 26.26
N GLY A 137 -7.25 2.76 26.20
CA GLY A 137 -7.28 1.95 25.01
C GLY A 137 -8.61 1.25 24.83
N ALA A 138 -9.17 1.44 23.69
CA ALA A 138 -10.49 0.98 23.29
C ALA A 138 -10.60 -0.52 23.08
N VAL A 139 -9.56 -1.30 23.30
CA VAL A 139 -9.66 -2.73 23.10
C VAL A 139 -9.96 -3.42 24.41
N SER A 140 -11.18 -3.93 24.49
CA SER A 140 -11.64 -4.71 25.63
C SER A 140 -10.73 -5.94 25.83
N LYS A 141 -10.63 -6.40 27.09
CA LYS A 141 -9.96 -7.67 27.46
C LYS A 141 -10.39 -8.84 26.56
N GLY A 142 -11.63 -8.82 26.07
CA GLY A 142 -12.17 -9.81 25.13
C GLY A 142 -11.60 -9.71 23.72
N ALA A 143 -11.36 -8.51 23.22
CA ALA A 143 -10.75 -8.34 21.89
C ALA A 143 -9.27 -8.76 21.89
N LEU A 144 -8.53 -8.51 22.99
CA LEU A 144 -7.17 -9.02 23.19
C LEU A 144 -7.10 -10.53 23.23
N LEU A 145 -8.04 -11.17 23.95
CA LEU A 145 -8.15 -12.62 23.96
C LEU A 145 -8.51 -13.17 22.59
N GLY A 146 -9.35 -12.45 21.83
CA GLY A 146 -9.69 -12.77 20.45
C GLY A 146 -8.48 -12.66 19.52
N LEU A 147 -7.70 -11.59 19.64
CA LEU A 147 -6.47 -11.38 18.87
C LEU A 147 -5.44 -12.49 19.17
N ARG A 148 -5.25 -12.80 20.44
CA ARG A 148 -4.36 -13.87 20.89
C ARG A 148 -4.80 -15.25 20.39
N LYS A 149 -6.10 -15.53 20.39
CA LYS A 149 -6.67 -16.77 19.85
C LYS A 149 -6.48 -16.85 18.33
N SER A 150 -6.65 -15.74 17.62
CA SER A 150 -6.46 -15.67 16.16
C SER A 150 -4.98 -15.79 15.81
N ALA A 151 -4.08 -15.12 16.50
CA ALA A 151 -2.64 -15.22 16.29
C ALA A 151 -2.14 -16.67 16.48
N ARG A 152 -2.60 -17.37 17.52
CA ARG A 152 -2.31 -18.80 17.74
C ARG A 152 -2.80 -19.70 16.62
N ARG A 153 -3.94 -19.35 16.01
CA ARG A 153 -4.51 -20.12 14.88
C ARG A 153 -3.72 -19.91 13.58
N LEU A 154 -3.22 -18.70 13.36
CA LEU A 154 -2.53 -18.32 12.15
C LEU A 154 -1.04 -18.63 12.20
N ASN A 155 -0.42 -18.56 13.39
CA ASN A 155 0.97 -18.92 13.60
C ASN A 155 1.11 -20.04 14.65
N PRO A 156 1.34 -21.29 14.22
CA PRO A 156 1.51 -22.43 15.13
C PRO A 156 2.66 -22.27 16.13
N LYS A 157 3.69 -21.46 15.83
CA LYS A 157 4.77 -21.15 16.75
C LYS A 157 4.30 -20.32 17.94
N LEU A 158 3.23 -19.54 17.80
CA LEU A 158 2.55 -18.80 18.87
C LEU A 158 1.52 -19.67 19.62
N ALA A 159 1.35 -20.92 19.21
CA ALA A 159 0.39 -21.84 19.81
C ALA A 159 0.83 -22.34 21.21
N SER A 160 2.08 -22.10 21.62
CA SER A 160 2.51 -22.42 22.99
C SER A 160 1.73 -21.57 23.98
N ASP A 161 1.35 -22.17 25.12
CA ASP A 161 0.66 -21.47 26.23
C ASP A 161 1.49 -20.32 26.83
N ARG A 162 2.75 -20.22 26.44
CA ARG A 162 3.71 -19.19 26.85
C ARG A 162 3.72 -17.96 25.94
N GLY A 163 3.01 -17.96 24.78
CA GLY A 163 2.92 -16.82 23.89
C GLY A 163 2.32 -15.60 24.61
N THR A 164 3.03 -14.48 24.60
CA THR A 164 2.64 -13.21 25.20
C THR A 164 2.36 -12.17 24.12
N LEU A 165 1.82 -11.02 24.49
CA LEU A 165 1.70 -9.90 23.52
C LEU A 165 3.08 -9.33 23.14
N ALA A 166 4.12 -9.59 23.94
CA ALA A 166 5.49 -9.25 23.57
C ALA A 166 5.96 -9.97 22.30
N ASP A 167 5.39 -11.15 22.00
CA ASP A 167 5.65 -11.88 20.75
C ASP A 167 5.09 -11.14 19.51
N LEU A 168 4.21 -10.18 19.73
CA LEU A 168 3.65 -9.30 18.68
C LEU A 168 4.28 -7.91 18.75
N SER A 169 5.39 -7.74 19.47
CA SER A 169 6.13 -6.49 19.55
C SER A 169 6.74 -6.10 18.20
N TRP A 170 7.15 -4.85 18.10
CA TRP A 170 7.70 -4.32 16.88
C TRP A 170 9.01 -5.00 16.45
N GLU A 171 9.85 -5.45 17.39
CA GLU A 171 11.09 -6.17 17.08
C GLU A 171 10.80 -7.51 16.40
N ASN A 172 9.85 -8.27 16.93
CA ASN A 172 9.40 -9.52 16.30
C ASN A 172 8.72 -9.27 14.95
N PHE A 173 7.93 -8.19 14.86
CA PHE A 173 7.32 -7.78 13.60
C PHE A 173 8.38 -7.52 12.51
N VAL A 174 9.44 -6.76 12.82
CA VAL A 174 10.53 -6.50 11.85
C VAL A 174 11.22 -7.79 11.46
N LYS A 175 11.50 -8.65 12.45
CA LYS A 175 12.12 -9.95 12.21
C LYS A 175 11.26 -10.81 11.28
N GLU A 176 10.00 -11.04 11.61
CA GLU A 176 9.13 -11.95 10.87
C GLU A 176 8.77 -11.42 9.48
N VAL A 177 8.53 -10.12 9.35
CA VAL A 177 8.09 -9.51 8.08
C VAL A 177 9.26 -9.28 7.11
N PHE A 178 10.44 -8.91 7.61
CA PHE A 178 11.54 -8.47 6.74
C PHE A 178 12.78 -9.33 6.77
N PHE A 179 12.96 -10.18 7.77
CA PHE A 179 14.12 -11.08 7.86
C PHE A 179 13.75 -12.56 7.65
N ASP A 180 12.60 -12.98 8.16
CA ASP A 180 12.15 -14.37 8.05
C ASP A 180 11.18 -14.59 6.86
N SER A 181 10.82 -13.53 6.12
CA SER A 181 9.99 -13.58 4.92
C SER A 181 10.60 -12.80 3.77
N GLU A 182 10.09 -13.03 2.58
CA GLU A 182 10.52 -12.35 1.34
C GLU A 182 9.71 -11.07 1.07
N THR A 183 9.03 -10.53 2.07
CA THR A 183 8.25 -9.30 1.95
C THR A 183 9.16 -8.13 1.58
N ALA A 184 8.96 -7.61 0.37
CA ALA A 184 9.72 -6.48 -0.14
C ALA A 184 9.21 -5.15 0.44
N ILE A 185 7.89 -4.98 0.48
CA ILE A 185 7.21 -3.79 1.05
C ILE A 185 6.08 -4.25 1.96
N GLY A 186 5.97 -3.65 3.14
CA GLY A 186 4.85 -3.79 4.05
C GLY A 186 4.05 -2.50 4.15
N LEU A 187 2.72 -2.58 4.21
CA LEU A 187 1.85 -1.47 4.54
C LEU A 187 1.26 -1.69 5.94
N ILE A 188 1.76 -0.92 6.91
CA ILE A 188 1.37 -1.08 8.30
C ILE A 188 -0.05 -0.61 8.52
N SER A 189 -0.82 -1.43 9.21
CA SER A 189 -2.22 -1.23 9.50
C SER A 189 -2.50 -1.52 10.97
N THR A 190 -3.69 -1.18 11.43
CA THR A 190 -4.13 -1.46 12.81
C THR A 190 -5.56 -2.01 12.79
N PRO A 191 -5.92 -2.90 13.72
CA PRO A 191 -7.31 -3.22 13.95
C PRO A 191 -8.10 -1.97 14.34
N PRO A 192 -9.41 -1.91 14.03
CA PRO A 192 -10.23 -0.74 14.32
C PRO A 192 -10.37 -0.54 15.83
N GLY A 193 -10.30 0.72 16.25
CA GLY A 193 -10.72 1.19 17.55
C GLY A 193 -12.01 2.00 17.44
N PRO A 194 -12.68 2.34 18.54
CA PRO A 194 -13.84 3.26 18.51
C PRO A 194 -13.46 4.65 18.02
N TYR A 195 -12.22 5.05 18.22
CA TYR A 195 -11.63 6.26 17.68
C TYR A 195 -10.23 5.94 17.17
N PRO A 196 -9.74 6.64 16.12
CA PRO A 196 -8.43 6.35 15.53
C PRO A 196 -7.26 6.41 16.52
N GLU A 197 -7.28 7.33 17.48
CA GLU A 197 -6.24 7.47 18.53
C GLU A 197 -6.23 6.32 19.54
N GLN A 198 -7.33 5.59 19.61
CA GLN A 198 -7.52 4.46 20.51
C GLN A 198 -7.34 3.11 19.80
N SER A 199 -6.81 3.12 18.59
CA SER A 199 -6.46 1.90 17.89
C SER A 199 -5.26 1.20 18.54
N VAL A 200 -5.08 -0.09 18.25
CA VAL A 200 -3.97 -0.90 18.78
C VAL A 200 -2.62 -0.28 18.46
N VAL A 201 -2.49 0.29 17.28
CA VAL A 201 -1.35 1.11 16.85
C VAL A 201 -1.93 2.39 16.26
N PRO A 202 -1.86 3.53 16.97
CA PRO A 202 -2.36 4.80 16.46
C PRO A 202 -1.65 5.25 15.18
N PRO A 203 -2.29 6.07 14.31
CA PRO A 203 -1.67 6.55 13.07
C PRO A 203 -0.30 7.21 13.26
N LYS A 204 -0.12 7.97 14.35
CA LYS A 204 1.16 8.58 14.69
C LYS A 204 2.26 7.55 14.94
N GLU A 205 1.94 6.45 15.60
CA GLU A 205 2.89 5.37 15.86
C GLU A 205 3.19 4.58 14.59
N MET A 206 2.18 4.28 13.77
CA MET A 206 2.38 3.63 12.46
C MET A 206 3.33 4.42 11.56
N THR A 207 3.15 5.74 11.49
CA THR A 207 4.02 6.59 10.67
C THR A 207 5.41 6.74 11.25
N HIS A 208 5.56 6.77 12.57
CA HIS A 208 6.87 6.75 13.23
C HIS A 208 7.67 5.49 12.88
N ILE A 209 7.05 4.31 13.02
CA ILE A 209 7.68 3.03 12.66
C ILE A 209 8.02 2.96 11.17
N ARG A 210 7.12 3.41 10.29
CA ARG A 210 7.42 3.56 8.87
C ARG A 210 8.70 4.36 8.63
N ASP A 211 8.80 5.52 9.26
CA ASP A 211 9.91 6.42 9.05
C ASP A 211 11.22 5.82 9.57
N GLU A 212 11.19 5.14 10.73
CA GLU A 212 12.35 4.46 11.28
C GLU A 212 12.83 3.29 10.42
N ILE A 213 11.92 2.42 9.95
CA ILE A 213 12.28 1.30 9.05
C ILE A 213 12.87 1.85 7.75
N ASN A 214 12.24 2.86 7.15
CA ASN A 214 12.71 3.46 5.91
C ASN A 214 14.07 4.16 6.07
N ARG A 215 14.30 4.80 7.23
CA ARG A 215 15.60 5.40 7.57
C ARG A 215 16.70 4.36 7.71
N ILE A 216 16.45 3.28 8.45
CA ILE A 216 17.45 2.21 8.70
C ILE A 216 17.78 1.49 7.39
N THR A 217 16.76 1.16 6.59
CA THR A 217 16.94 0.39 5.35
C THR A 217 17.37 1.25 4.16
N GLN A 218 17.43 2.57 4.30
CA GLN A 218 17.69 3.53 3.22
C GLN A 218 16.79 3.29 1.98
N SER A 219 15.55 2.82 2.23
CA SER A 219 14.59 2.47 1.19
C SER A 219 13.16 2.60 1.71
N ARG A 220 12.17 2.67 0.83
CA ARG A 220 10.75 2.74 1.20
C ARG A 220 10.17 1.33 1.36
N ARG A 221 10.67 0.55 2.30
CA ARG A 221 10.17 -0.80 2.61
C ARG A 221 8.92 -0.80 3.47
N MET A 222 8.61 0.30 4.15
CA MET A 222 7.41 0.43 4.97
C MET A 222 6.57 1.60 4.49
N LEU A 223 5.28 1.37 4.39
CA LEU A 223 4.22 2.35 4.20
C LEU A 223 3.28 2.33 5.39
N ALA A 224 2.51 3.40 5.61
CA ALA A 224 1.58 3.50 6.74
C ALA A 224 0.19 3.95 6.30
N HIS A 225 -0.82 3.28 6.84
CA HIS A 225 -2.20 3.73 6.73
C HIS A 225 -2.49 4.94 7.62
N GLY A 226 -3.29 5.88 7.09
CA GLY A 226 -4.16 6.70 7.90
C GLY A 226 -5.47 5.95 8.17
N LEU A 227 -6.15 6.30 9.23
CA LEU A 227 -7.43 5.69 9.60
C LEU A 227 -8.58 6.61 9.22
N VAL A 228 -9.65 6.03 8.71
CA VAL A 228 -10.90 6.69 8.43
C VAL A 228 -12.05 5.92 9.08
N THR A 229 -12.91 6.66 9.79
CA THR A 229 -14.08 6.13 10.49
C THR A 229 -15.31 6.97 10.10
N PRO A 230 -15.88 6.75 8.89
CA PRO A 230 -16.90 7.62 8.31
C PRO A 230 -18.12 7.91 9.22
N GLN A 231 -18.37 7.00 10.17
CA GLN A 231 -19.46 7.11 11.14
C GLN A 231 -19.29 8.27 12.13
N LEU A 232 -18.09 8.84 12.22
CA LEU A 232 -17.83 10.01 13.07
C LEU A 232 -18.15 11.33 12.36
N GLY A 233 -18.52 11.29 11.07
CA GLY A 233 -18.94 12.46 10.30
C GLY A 233 -17.82 13.50 10.17
N GLN A 234 -18.15 14.79 10.39
CA GLN A 234 -17.20 15.89 10.20
C GLN A 234 -15.92 15.75 11.03
N ALA A 235 -16.03 15.24 12.25
CA ALA A 235 -14.86 15.04 13.11
C ALA A 235 -13.83 14.07 12.50
N ASP A 236 -14.27 13.08 11.74
CA ASP A 236 -13.38 12.18 11.02
C ASP A 236 -12.72 12.85 9.81
N LEU A 237 -13.47 13.68 9.08
CA LEU A 237 -12.91 14.46 7.97
C LEU A 237 -11.81 15.42 8.46
N ASP A 238 -12.05 16.12 9.55
CA ASP A 238 -11.07 17.01 10.19
C ASP A 238 -9.82 16.21 10.64
N PHE A 239 -10.04 15.01 11.17
CA PHE A 239 -8.94 14.12 11.56
C PHE A 239 -8.18 13.54 10.34
N MET A 240 -8.86 13.24 9.23
CA MET A 240 -8.21 12.86 7.98
C MET A 240 -7.31 13.97 7.46
N ASP A 241 -7.79 15.22 7.43
CA ASP A 241 -6.99 16.37 7.03
C ASP A 241 -5.76 16.55 7.91
N LEU A 242 -5.91 16.39 9.22
CA LEU A 242 -4.80 16.41 10.17
C LEU A 242 -3.77 15.30 9.89
N GLN A 243 -4.22 14.07 9.69
CA GLN A 243 -3.34 12.93 9.35
C GLN A 243 -2.61 13.18 8.03
N ALA A 244 -3.31 13.66 7.00
CA ALA A 244 -2.71 13.98 5.70
C ALA A 244 -1.63 15.06 5.82
N ALA A 245 -1.91 16.13 6.55
CA ALA A 245 -1.02 17.27 6.70
C ALA A 245 0.20 16.97 7.57
N THR A 246 0.02 16.26 8.68
CA THR A 246 1.06 16.08 9.71
C THR A 246 1.79 14.75 9.62
N LEU A 247 1.10 13.67 9.30
CA LEU A 247 1.65 12.32 9.28
C LEU A 247 2.04 11.83 7.88
N LYS A 248 1.57 12.49 6.85
CA LYS A 248 1.85 12.14 5.44
C LYS A 248 1.61 10.66 5.18
N VAL A 249 0.42 10.18 5.55
CA VAL A 249 0.02 8.78 5.38
C VAL A 249 0.07 8.35 3.91
N ASP A 250 0.38 7.08 3.66
CA ASP A 250 0.56 6.56 2.31
C ASP A 250 -0.75 6.02 1.71
N ALA A 251 -1.67 5.56 2.56
CA ALA A 251 -2.98 5.04 2.17
C ALA A 251 -4.00 5.21 3.30
N TRP A 252 -5.28 5.01 3.01
CA TRP A 252 -6.36 5.09 3.98
C TRP A 252 -6.94 3.73 4.30
N LYS A 253 -7.24 3.49 5.57
CA LYS A 253 -7.87 2.27 6.04
C LYS A 253 -9.16 2.57 6.77
N GLY A 254 -10.27 2.06 6.25
CA GLY A 254 -11.58 2.07 6.87
C GLY A 254 -12.06 0.67 7.24
N TYR A 255 -12.93 0.59 8.25
CA TYR A 255 -13.57 -0.66 8.65
C TYR A 255 -15.07 -0.47 8.72
N THR A 256 -15.80 -1.22 7.90
CA THR A 256 -17.26 -1.15 7.81
C THR A 256 -17.98 -1.78 9.01
N GLY A 257 -17.29 -2.61 9.80
CA GLY A 257 -17.86 -3.34 10.94
C GLY A 257 -17.56 -2.73 12.31
N ALA A 258 -16.75 -1.66 12.39
CA ALA A 258 -16.32 -1.04 13.64
C ALA A 258 -17.14 0.22 13.94
N ALA A 259 -18.46 0.13 13.85
CA ALA A 259 -19.33 1.25 14.15
C ALA A 259 -19.38 1.54 15.64
N PRO A 260 -19.32 2.83 16.06
CA PRO A 260 -19.77 3.23 17.38
C PRO A 260 -21.21 2.77 17.64
N LYS A 261 -21.60 2.63 18.92
CA LYS A 261 -22.98 2.31 19.28
C LYS A 261 -23.93 3.29 18.59
N GLY A 262 -24.78 2.81 17.69
CA GLY A 262 -25.73 3.62 16.93
C GLY A 262 -25.59 3.54 15.42
N PHE A 263 -24.72 2.68 14.90
CA PHE A 263 -24.69 2.40 13.46
C PHE A 263 -26.04 1.77 13.04
N ASP A 264 -26.88 2.58 12.45
CA ASP A 264 -28.13 2.09 11.89
C ASP A 264 -27.83 1.31 10.61
N ARG A 265 -28.28 0.05 10.57
CA ARG A 265 -28.15 -0.82 9.38
C ARG A 265 -28.85 -0.26 8.13
N GLY A 266 -29.63 0.83 8.31
CA GLY A 266 -30.32 1.54 7.23
C GLY A 266 -29.40 2.43 6.37
N ASP A 267 -28.24 2.85 6.87
CA ASP A 267 -27.37 3.80 6.19
C ASP A 267 -26.30 3.10 5.31
N ARG A 268 -26.70 2.07 4.57
CA ARG A 268 -25.86 1.41 3.56
C ARG A 268 -25.53 2.29 2.36
N LYS A 269 -26.07 3.52 2.31
CA LYS A 269 -25.91 4.43 1.16
C LYS A 269 -24.72 5.37 1.26
N SER A 270 -24.02 5.41 2.40
CA SER A 270 -22.87 6.30 2.61
C SER A 270 -21.49 5.63 2.50
N VAL A 271 -21.42 4.40 1.99
CA VAL A 271 -20.17 3.69 1.75
C VAL A 271 -20.04 3.45 0.24
N VAL A 272 -19.71 4.50 -0.50
CA VAL A 272 -19.14 4.41 -1.85
C VAL A 272 -17.99 5.40 -1.94
#